data_e2e9e35630b80bec9ee9120551a7159a
#
_entry.id   e2e9e35630b80bec9ee9120551a7159a
#
_cell.length_a   1.000
_cell.length_b   1.000
_cell.length_c   1.000
_cell.angle_alpha   90.00
_cell.angle_beta   90.00
_cell.angle_gamma   90.00
#
_symmetry.space_group_name_H-M   'P 1'
#
loop_
_entity.id
_entity.type
_entity.pdbx_description
1 polymer ?
#
loop_
_entity_poly.entity_id
_entity_poly.type
_entity_poly.pdbx_seq_one_letter_code
_entity_poly.pdbx_strand_id
1 'polypeptide(L)'
;RGYDLANITFIKGDKGWIIFDPLTTRETARAALKFINDTLGARPVTGVIYSHSHIDHFGGVRGVVDEADVRAGKVPIVAPDNFLEEAVSENIFAGNAMTRRSRIQYATILRRSPFGHVDQSIGKNVSAGMPGLIAKIASSTMTRGR
;
A
#
# COMPACT_ATOMS: atom_id res chain seq x y z
N ARG A 1 2.50 -10.51 -0.90
CA ARG A 1 3.78 -9.86 -0.52
C ARG A 1 4.54 -9.49 -1.79
N GLY A 2 5.35 -8.44 -1.74
CA GLY A 2 6.24 -8.07 -2.83
C GLY A 2 5.61 -7.26 -3.97
N TYR A 3 4.40 -6.76 -3.80
CA TYR A 3 3.79 -5.85 -4.77
C TYR A 3 4.26 -4.41 -4.61
N ASP A 4 4.54 -4.01 -3.38
CA ASP A 4 4.87 -2.64 -3.03
C ASP A 4 5.65 -2.61 -1.71
N LEU A 5 5.92 -1.43 -1.21
CA LEU A 5 6.60 -1.14 0.03
C LEU A 5 5.84 -1.72 1.24
N ALA A 6 4.55 -1.46 1.32
CA ALA A 6 3.66 -2.02 2.34
C ALA A 6 3.11 -3.40 1.95
N ASN A 7 2.40 -4.00 2.86
CA ASN A 7 1.59 -5.20 2.61
C ASN A 7 0.13 -4.80 2.46
N ILE A 8 -0.54 -5.38 1.48
CA ILE A 8 -1.99 -5.36 1.37
C ILE A 8 -2.56 -6.65 1.96
N THR A 9 -3.63 -6.54 2.75
CA THR A 9 -4.32 -7.70 3.30
C THR A 9 -5.75 -7.75 2.77
N PHE A 10 -6.15 -8.92 2.27
CA PHE A 10 -7.50 -9.18 1.82
C PHE A 10 -8.20 -10.07 2.84
N ILE A 11 -9.26 -9.55 3.45
CA ILE A 11 -10.09 -10.28 4.40
C ILE A 11 -11.34 -10.74 3.65
N LYS A 12 -11.55 -12.05 3.61
CA LYS A 12 -12.71 -12.63 2.96
C LYS A 12 -13.94 -12.47 3.87
N GLY A 13 -14.84 -11.60 3.46
CA GLY A 13 -16.17 -11.49 4.06
C GLY A 13 -17.22 -12.29 3.29
N ASP A 14 -18.43 -12.34 3.79
CA ASP A 14 -19.55 -13.07 3.16
C ASP A 14 -19.91 -12.44 1.80
N LYS A 15 -19.90 -11.12 1.71
CA LYS A 15 -20.33 -10.37 0.52
C LYS A 15 -19.19 -9.96 -0.40
N GLY A 16 -17.93 -10.01 0.05
CA GLY A 16 -16.79 -9.54 -0.74
C GLY A 16 -15.51 -9.43 0.04
N TRP A 17 -14.56 -8.69 -0.51
CA TRP A 17 -13.29 -8.41 0.14
C TRP A 17 -13.38 -7.16 1.03
N ILE A 18 -12.83 -7.25 2.24
CA ILE A 18 -12.44 -6.09 3.02
C ILE A 18 -10.93 -5.96 2.82
N ILE A 19 -10.48 -4.79 2.39
CA ILE A 19 -9.07 -4.52 2.10
C ILE A 19 -8.46 -3.71 3.24
N PHE A 20 -7.33 -4.17 3.74
CA PHE A 20 -6.55 -3.47 4.75
C PHE A 20 -5.24 -3.02 4.11
N ASP A 21 -4.97 -1.71 4.15
CA ASP A 21 -3.80 -1.03 3.61
C ASP A 21 -3.58 -1.26 2.10
N PRO A 22 -4.27 -0.52 1.22
CA PRO A 22 -4.24 -0.74 -0.22
C PRO A 22 -3.00 -0.21 -0.94
N LEU A 23 -1.81 -0.29 -0.33
CA LEU A 23 -0.52 0.03 -0.95
C LEU A 23 -0.32 1.51 -1.33
N THR A 24 0.81 1.79 -1.99
CA THR A 24 1.23 3.16 -2.36
C THR A 24 0.53 3.66 -3.62
N THR A 25 0.41 2.81 -4.65
CA THR A 25 -0.06 3.24 -5.96
C THR A 25 -1.31 2.50 -6.42
N ARG A 26 -2.09 3.19 -7.23
CA ARG A 26 -3.28 2.61 -7.87
C ARG A 26 -2.94 1.34 -8.67
N GLU A 27 -1.81 1.35 -9.34
CA GLU A 27 -1.35 0.27 -10.21
C GLU A 27 -1.00 -0.98 -9.41
N THR A 28 -0.24 -0.83 -8.32
CA THR A 28 0.15 -1.95 -7.45
C THR A 28 -1.04 -2.55 -6.71
N ALA A 29 -1.92 -1.69 -6.20
CA ALA A 29 -3.14 -2.12 -5.54
C ALA A 29 -4.10 -2.87 -6.48
N ARG A 30 -4.27 -2.37 -7.73
CA ARG A 30 -5.06 -3.05 -8.75
C ARG A 30 -4.48 -4.40 -9.13
N ALA A 31 -3.16 -4.49 -9.30
CA ALA A 31 -2.49 -5.75 -9.60
C ALA A 31 -2.67 -6.77 -8.47
N ALA A 32 -2.59 -6.33 -7.21
CA ALA A 32 -2.81 -7.18 -6.06
C ALA A 32 -4.27 -7.68 -5.98
N LEU A 33 -5.25 -6.79 -6.22
CA LEU A 33 -6.66 -7.18 -6.27
C LEU A 33 -6.94 -8.16 -7.40
N LYS A 34 -6.36 -7.92 -8.58
CA LYS A 34 -6.48 -8.86 -9.70
C LYS A 34 -5.93 -10.22 -9.33
N PHE A 35 -4.73 -10.28 -8.77
CA PHE A 35 -4.10 -11.53 -8.37
C PHE A 35 -4.94 -12.34 -7.38
N ILE A 36 -5.49 -11.69 -6.34
CA ILE A 36 -6.30 -12.40 -5.36
C ILE A 36 -7.62 -12.90 -5.97
N ASN A 37 -8.24 -12.10 -6.84
CA ASN A 37 -9.45 -12.49 -7.57
C ASN A 37 -9.21 -13.65 -8.53
N ASP A 38 -8.10 -13.66 -9.24
CA ASP A 38 -7.72 -14.76 -10.13
C ASP A 38 -7.44 -16.06 -9.34
N THR A 39 -6.93 -15.94 -8.10
CA THR A 39 -6.52 -17.09 -7.29
C THR A 39 -7.66 -17.67 -6.45
N LEU A 40 -8.47 -16.82 -5.83
CA LEU A 40 -9.50 -17.22 -4.85
C LEU A 40 -10.93 -16.97 -5.32
N GLY A 41 -11.10 -16.53 -6.57
CA GLY A 41 -12.37 -16.16 -7.15
C GLY A 41 -12.69 -14.67 -7.01
N ALA A 42 -13.26 -14.12 -8.06
CA ALA A 42 -13.60 -12.71 -8.14
C ALA A 42 -14.70 -12.34 -7.12
N ARG A 43 -14.44 -11.27 -6.37
CA ARG A 43 -15.38 -10.73 -5.38
C ARG A 43 -15.33 -9.21 -5.41
N PRO A 44 -16.46 -8.53 -5.17
CA PRO A 44 -16.47 -7.09 -4.99
C PRO A 44 -15.70 -6.69 -3.73
N VAL A 45 -15.18 -5.47 -3.72
CA VAL A 45 -14.67 -4.84 -2.51
C VAL A 45 -15.84 -4.24 -1.74
N THR A 46 -15.96 -4.57 -0.47
CA THR A 46 -17.08 -4.14 0.40
C THR A 46 -16.66 -3.21 1.53
N GLY A 47 -15.36 -2.97 1.67
CA GLY A 47 -14.83 -2.02 2.64
C GLY A 47 -13.32 -1.90 2.52
N VAL A 48 -12.79 -0.77 2.99
CA VAL A 48 -11.34 -0.51 3.06
C VAL A 48 -11.01 0.02 4.45
N ILE A 49 -9.87 -0.41 4.99
CA ILE A 49 -9.37 0.03 6.29
C ILE A 49 -7.95 0.53 6.09
N TYR A 50 -7.63 1.70 6.62
CA TYR A 50 -6.29 2.23 6.71
C TYR A 50 -5.76 2.06 8.13
N SER A 51 -4.57 1.49 8.28
CA SER A 51 -3.93 1.35 9.59
C SER A 51 -3.40 2.67 10.13
N HIS A 52 -2.85 3.50 9.25
CA HIS A 52 -2.26 4.79 9.59
C HIS A 52 -2.04 5.67 8.34
N SER A 53 -1.46 6.86 8.53
CA SER A 53 -1.39 7.95 7.55
C SER A 53 -0.19 7.90 6.58
N HIS A 54 0.67 6.89 6.64
CA HIS A 54 1.75 6.75 5.66
C HIS A 54 1.20 6.41 4.28
N ILE A 55 1.73 7.05 3.24
CA ILE A 55 1.20 6.96 1.87
C ILE A 55 1.17 5.54 1.31
N ASP A 56 2.10 4.68 1.72
CA ASP A 56 2.19 3.29 1.29
C ASP A 56 1.10 2.38 1.88
N HIS A 57 0.23 2.93 2.74
CA HIS A 57 -0.90 2.22 3.32
C HIS A 57 -2.27 2.68 2.81
N PHE A 58 -2.34 3.80 2.07
CA PHE A 58 -3.63 4.30 1.55
C PHE A 58 -3.58 4.81 0.10
N GLY A 59 -2.40 5.15 -0.42
CA GLY A 59 -2.26 5.84 -1.71
C GLY A 59 -2.84 5.06 -2.89
N GLY A 60 -2.88 3.74 -2.81
CA GLY A 60 -3.39 2.86 -3.85
C GLY A 60 -4.89 2.63 -3.86
N VAL A 61 -5.65 3.24 -2.96
CA VAL A 61 -7.10 2.97 -2.76
C VAL A 61 -7.92 3.03 -4.05
N ARG A 62 -7.64 3.96 -4.96
CA ARG A 62 -8.31 4.05 -6.27
C ARG A 62 -7.97 2.91 -7.23
N GLY A 63 -7.09 2.01 -6.85
CA GLY A 63 -6.81 0.76 -7.57
C GLY A 63 -7.76 -0.38 -7.21
N VAL A 64 -8.42 -0.27 -6.06
CA VAL A 64 -9.26 -1.34 -5.50
C VAL A 64 -10.74 -0.95 -5.36
N VAL A 65 -11.06 0.34 -5.34
CA VAL A 65 -12.44 0.85 -5.29
C VAL A 65 -12.63 2.03 -6.24
N ASP A 66 -13.84 2.19 -6.74
CA ASP A 66 -14.23 3.35 -7.50
C ASP A 66 -14.70 4.48 -6.56
N GLU A 67 -14.28 5.70 -6.87
CA GLU A 67 -14.66 6.89 -6.10
C GLU A 67 -16.18 7.07 -6.02
N ALA A 68 -16.89 6.74 -7.10
CA ALA A 68 -18.35 6.83 -7.16
C ALA A 68 -19.02 5.91 -6.12
N ASP A 69 -18.51 4.70 -5.93
CA ASP A 69 -19.06 3.75 -4.94
C ASP A 69 -18.78 4.18 -3.50
N VAL A 70 -17.61 4.78 -3.27
CA VAL A 70 -17.28 5.37 -1.96
C VAL A 70 -18.20 6.55 -1.65
N ARG A 71 -18.36 7.48 -2.59
CA ARG A 71 -19.27 8.65 -2.44
C ARG A 71 -20.74 8.25 -2.25
N ALA A 72 -21.14 7.16 -2.86
CA ALA A 72 -22.50 6.60 -2.71
C ALA A 72 -22.68 5.81 -1.41
N GLY A 73 -21.64 5.70 -0.56
CA GLY A 73 -21.70 4.96 0.69
C GLY A 73 -21.75 3.44 0.54
N LYS A 74 -21.53 2.90 -0.66
CA LYS A 74 -21.54 1.46 -0.90
C LYS A 74 -20.30 0.76 -0.36
N VAL A 75 -19.15 1.45 -0.41
CA VAL A 75 -17.87 0.95 0.09
C VAL A 75 -17.35 1.93 1.14
N PRO A 76 -17.54 1.66 2.42
CA PRO A 76 -17.00 2.48 3.49
C PRO A 76 -15.46 2.39 3.50
N ILE A 77 -14.83 3.52 3.79
CA ILE A 77 -13.41 3.60 4.11
C ILE A 77 -13.29 4.00 5.57
N VAL A 78 -12.60 3.17 6.35
CA VAL A 78 -12.35 3.40 7.77
C VAL A 78 -10.89 3.75 7.96
N ALA A 79 -10.62 4.79 8.73
CA ALA A 79 -9.28 5.26 9.04
C ALA A 79 -9.21 5.66 10.52
N PRO A 80 -8.02 5.74 11.13
CA PRO A 80 -7.84 6.29 12.48
C PRO A 80 -8.31 7.74 12.59
N ASP A 81 -8.60 8.16 13.80
CA ASP A 81 -8.85 9.56 14.09
C ASP A 81 -7.66 10.44 13.65
N ASN A 82 -7.94 11.66 13.23
CA ASN A 82 -6.96 12.64 12.72
C ASN A 82 -6.17 12.17 11.47
N PHE A 83 -6.63 11.12 10.79
CA PHE A 83 -5.94 10.55 9.64
C PHE A 83 -5.57 11.59 8.58
N LEU A 84 -6.50 12.49 8.22
CA LEU A 84 -6.28 13.49 7.19
C LEU A 84 -5.19 14.50 7.58
N GLU A 85 -5.22 14.95 8.81
CA GLU A 85 -4.24 15.91 9.35
C GLU A 85 -2.84 15.31 9.36
N GLU A 86 -2.72 14.07 9.82
CA GLU A 86 -1.45 13.34 9.83
C GLU A 86 -0.95 13.08 8.40
N ALA A 87 -1.82 12.68 7.48
CA ALA A 87 -1.46 12.45 6.08
C ALA A 87 -0.96 13.75 5.39
N VAL A 88 -1.60 14.88 5.65
CA VAL A 88 -1.16 16.21 5.16
C VAL A 88 0.16 16.60 5.79
N SER A 89 0.30 16.44 7.10
CA SER A 89 1.55 16.74 7.82
C SER A 89 2.74 15.98 7.24
N GLU A 90 2.61 14.68 7.05
CA GLU A 90 3.71 13.84 6.56
C GLU A 90 4.01 14.01 5.07
N ASN A 91 2.98 14.07 4.25
CA ASN A 91 3.19 14.01 2.80
C ASN A 91 3.34 15.39 2.16
N ILE A 92 2.84 16.45 2.78
CA ILE A 92 2.93 17.81 2.26
C ILE A 92 3.96 18.61 3.06
N PHE A 93 3.73 18.86 4.35
CA PHE A 93 4.64 19.71 5.13
C PHE A 93 6.01 19.06 5.35
N ALA A 94 6.07 17.80 5.68
CA ALA A 94 7.31 17.06 5.86
C ALA A 94 7.78 16.31 4.59
N GLY A 95 7.11 16.47 3.45
CA GLY A 95 7.32 15.66 2.25
C GLY A 95 8.77 15.58 1.76
N ASN A 96 9.51 16.69 1.81
CA ASN A 96 10.93 16.69 1.46
C ASN A 96 11.79 15.88 2.42
N ALA A 97 11.51 15.95 3.72
CA ALA A 97 12.22 15.18 4.73
C ALA A 97 11.90 13.68 4.61
N MET A 98 10.63 13.34 4.39
CA MET A 98 10.18 11.97 4.16
C MET A 98 10.78 11.39 2.89
N THR A 99 10.88 12.15 1.82
CA THR A 99 11.53 11.71 0.57
C THR A 99 13.02 11.42 0.78
N ARG A 100 13.74 12.27 1.50
CA ARG A 100 15.16 12.02 1.84
C ARG A 100 15.31 10.76 2.71
N ARG A 101 14.47 10.63 3.71
CA ARG A 101 14.46 9.46 4.62
C ARG A 101 14.21 8.17 3.84
N SER A 102 13.21 8.14 2.96
CA SER A 102 12.89 6.95 2.18
C SER A 102 14.03 6.54 1.24
N ARG A 103 14.71 7.50 0.62
CA ARG A 103 15.88 7.22 -0.23
C ARG A 103 16.99 6.49 0.52
N ILE A 104 17.26 6.87 1.77
CA ILE A 104 18.27 6.23 2.61
C ILE A 104 17.75 4.88 3.12
N GLN A 105 16.53 4.86 3.64
CA GLN A 105 15.93 3.67 4.24
C GLN A 105 15.80 2.51 3.26
N TYR A 106 15.46 2.82 2.01
CA TYR A 106 15.25 1.82 0.96
C TYR A 106 16.43 1.72 -0.02
N ALA A 107 17.54 2.38 0.30
CA ALA A 107 18.78 2.33 -0.47
C ALA A 107 18.60 2.67 -1.97
N THR A 108 17.58 3.47 -2.32
CA THR A 108 17.25 3.78 -3.72
C THR A 108 18.30 4.66 -4.40
N ILE A 109 19.19 5.26 -3.62
CA ILE A 109 20.34 6.06 -4.09
C ILE A 109 21.58 5.23 -4.39
N LEU A 110 21.62 3.97 -3.96
CA LEU A 110 22.76 3.09 -4.17
C LEU A 110 22.76 2.55 -5.60
N ARG A 111 23.97 2.31 -6.12
CA ARG A 111 24.09 1.59 -7.40
C ARG A 111 23.60 0.17 -7.22
N ARG A 112 22.88 -0.34 -8.21
CA ARG A 112 22.51 -1.76 -8.25
C ARG A 112 23.76 -2.61 -8.29
N SER A 113 23.84 -3.58 -7.41
CA SER A 113 24.92 -4.58 -7.42
C SER A 113 24.29 -5.98 -7.43
N PRO A 114 25.02 -7.00 -7.92
CA PRO A 114 24.51 -8.37 -7.96
C PRO A 114 24.31 -8.99 -6.58
N PHE A 115 24.87 -8.39 -5.53
CA PHE A 115 24.84 -8.93 -4.18
C PHE A 115 24.49 -7.88 -3.15
N GLY A 116 23.52 -8.19 -2.31
CA GLY A 116 23.18 -7.40 -1.12
C GLY A 116 22.53 -6.05 -1.37
N HIS A 117 22.23 -5.74 -2.62
CA HIS A 117 21.47 -4.57 -3.00
C HIS A 117 19.99 -4.92 -3.12
N VAL A 118 19.14 -3.94 -2.98
CA VAL A 118 17.74 -4.07 -3.37
C VAL A 118 17.74 -4.31 -4.89
N ASP A 119 17.54 -5.55 -5.28
CA ASP A 119 17.69 -5.98 -6.68
C ASP A 119 16.73 -5.29 -7.63
N GLN A 120 15.67 -4.73 -7.09
CA GLN A 120 14.69 -4.01 -7.86
C GLN A 120 14.32 -2.72 -7.15
N SER A 121 14.58 -1.62 -7.81
CA SER A 121 14.05 -0.33 -7.38
C SER A 121 12.53 -0.35 -7.56
N ILE A 122 11.83 0.09 -6.54
CA ILE A 122 10.39 0.32 -6.57
C ILE A 122 10.00 1.39 -7.60
N GLY A 123 10.97 2.02 -8.26
CA GLY A 123 10.79 3.26 -8.98
C GLY A 123 9.80 3.20 -10.13
N LYS A 124 10.01 2.39 -11.14
CA LYS A 124 9.18 2.47 -12.37
C LYS A 124 8.46 1.20 -12.73
N ASN A 125 8.90 0.05 -12.24
CA ASN A 125 8.33 -1.23 -12.56
C ASN A 125 8.23 -2.08 -11.30
N VAL A 126 7.15 -1.93 -10.58
CA VAL A 126 6.80 -2.88 -9.52
C VAL A 126 6.20 -4.09 -10.22
N SER A 127 6.93 -5.20 -10.23
CA SER A 127 6.38 -6.46 -10.71
C SER A 127 5.86 -7.29 -9.54
N ALA A 128 4.79 -8.01 -9.77
CA ALA A 128 4.35 -9.06 -8.87
C ALA A 128 5.51 -10.04 -8.63
N GLY A 129 5.86 -10.29 -7.39
CA GLY A 129 6.98 -11.16 -7.06
C GLY A 129 8.28 -10.46 -6.68
N MET A 130 8.27 -9.19 -6.39
CA MET A 130 9.42 -8.51 -5.79
C MET A 130 9.84 -9.19 -4.49
N PRO A 131 11.10 -9.58 -4.34
CA PRO A 131 11.54 -10.37 -3.20
C PRO A 131 11.58 -9.55 -1.91
N GLY A 132 11.44 -10.26 -0.88
CA GLY A 132 11.20 -10.03 0.50
C GLY A 132 11.91 -8.94 1.30
N LEU A 133 12.87 -8.18 0.82
CA LEU A 133 13.48 -7.14 1.66
C LEU A 133 12.51 -5.98 1.88
N ILE A 134 11.82 -5.58 0.83
CA ILE A 134 10.81 -4.51 0.90
C ILE A 134 9.62 -4.96 1.74
N ALA A 135 9.18 -6.20 1.56
CA ALA A 135 8.12 -6.78 2.36
C ALA A 135 8.48 -6.90 3.85
N LYS A 136 9.75 -7.16 4.19
CA LYS A 136 10.23 -7.17 5.58
C LYS A 136 10.20 -5.77 6.22
N ILE A 137 10.57 -4.76 5.48
CA ILE A 137 10.57 -3.38 5.97
C ILE A 137 9.12 -2.91 6.18
N ALA A 138 8.24 -3.20 5.24
CA ALA A 138 6.82 -2.87 5.35
C ALA A 138 6.15 -3.59 6.53
N SER A 139 6.45 -4.87 6.77
CA SER A 139 5.86 -5.60 7.90
C SER A 139 6.29 -5.08 9.26
N SER A 140 7.47 -4.47 9.37
CA SER A 140 7.93 -3.85 10.61
C SER A 140 7.21 -2.54 10.95
N THR A 141 6.63 -1.89 9.94
CA THR A 141 5.93 -0.62 10.11
C THR A 141 4.47 -0.83 10.54
N MET A 142 3.86 -1.96 10.14
CA MET A 142 2.47 -2.29 10.49
C MET A 142 2.23 -2.58 11.98
N THR A 143 3.28 -2.82 12.77
CA THR A 143 3.15 -3.10 14.21
C THR A 143 3.00 -1.84 15.09
N ARG A 144 2.99 -0.66 14.49
CA ARG A 144 2.90 0.61 15.20
C ARG A 144 1.63 1.42 14.87
N GLY A 145 0.54 0.73 14.55
CA GLY A 145 -0.75 1.38 14.53
C GLY A 145 -1.11 1.84 15.96
N ARG A 146 -1.40 3.10 16.10
CA ARG A 146 -2.04 3.64 17.30
C ARG A 146 -3.54 3.50 17.16
#